data_6fd168046a94f2d782ec661248a942cb
#
_entry.id   6fd168046a94f2d782ec661248a942cb
#
_cell.length_a   1.000
_cell.length_b   1.000
_cell.length_c   1.000
_cell.angle_alpha   90.00
_cell.angle_beta   90.00
_cell.angle_gamma   90.00
#
_symmetry.space_group_name_H-M   'P 1'
#
loop_
_entity.id
_entity.type
_entity.pdbx_description
1 polymer ?
#
loop_
_entity_poly.entity_id
_entity_poly.type
_entity_poly.pdbx_seq_one_letter_code
_entity_poly.pdbx_strand_id
1 'polypeptide(L)'
;MNILVTGSAGMIGGYVVKGLIEKGHTVIGVDRRVSDSNLKGFSQIVLDLSSKDGVMQLFEDKKIDRCIHLAALAHTAGVKDVSWEAFKKVNVDCAVNLFEACAKFNVPVLFISTVDAIGMVKGLITPETELNPISNYGKSKAMAEGRLKEICTAWNIYRFSPVYTEDVKRDIQKRYYLKYPNWAYLIGGGQQFEVLNVSLAVKSMVNWVDFPVDNTIHIIKDEELLDSAKVIAEERAEGRARHLIRLPRWLVVCGYGLIWVVFGRSNKTYLVFKALWPFRTSE
;
A
#
# COMPACT_ATOMS: atom_id res chain seq x y z
N MET A 1 -6.59 -9.34 23.00
CA MET A 1 -7.71 -8.92 22.13
C MET A 1 -7.84 -9.87 20.96
N ASN A 2 -9.04 -9.94 20.37
CA ASN A 2 -9.31 -10.67 19.14
C ASN A 2 -9.23 -9.70 17.96
N ILE A 3 -8.22 -9.85 17.13
CA ILE A 3 -7.95 -8.92 16.03
C ILE A 3 -8.33 -9.58 14.70
N LEU A 4 -9.24 -8.93 13.97
CA LEU A 4 -9.55 -9.33 12.59
C LEU A 4 -8.50 -8.75 11.65
N VAL A 5 -7.88 -9.60 10.83
CA VAL A 5 -6.94 -9.20 9.78
C VAL A 5 -7.45 -9.69 8.44
N THR A 6 -7.89 -8.80 7.57
CA THR A 6 -8.27 -9.17 6.20
C THR A 6 -7.07 -9.12 5.28
N GLY A 7 -7.02 -9.99 4.27
CA GLY A 7 -5.81 -10.15 3.44
C GLY A 7 -4.70 -10.91 4.16
N SER A 8 -5.06 -11.74 5.13
CA SER A 8 -4.12 -12.47 6.02
C SER A 8 -3.19 -13.43 5.31
N ALA A 9 -3.58 -13.98 4.15
CA ALA A 9 -2.73 -14.82 3.30
C ALA A 9 -1.89 -14.02 2.29
N GLY A 10 -1.92 -12.69 2.36
CA GLY A 10 -1.07 -11.80 1.57
C GLY A 10 0.34 -11.66 2.16
N MET A 11 1.27 -11.11 1.38
CA MET A 11 2.66 -10.90 1.81
C MET A 11 2.75 -10.14 3.14
N ILE A 12 2.11 -8.97 3.24
CA ILE A 12 2.13 -8.16 4.47
C ILE A 12 1.27 -8.81 5.55
N GLY A 13 0.12 -9.40 5.18
CA GLY A 13 -0.83 -10.02 6.10
C GLY A 13 -0.21 -11.11 6.97
N GLY A 14 0.62 -11.99 6.37
CA GLY A 14 1.33 -13.04 7.11
C GLY A 14 2.28 -12.49 8.17
N TYR A 15 3.01 -11.42 7.87
CA TYR A 15 3.89 -10.75 8.86
C TYR A 15 3.07 -10.07 9.98
N VAL A 16 1.95 -9.45 9.66
CA VAL A 16 1.07 -8.81 10.66
C VAL A 16 0.45 -9.84 11.58
N VAL A 17 -0.05 -10.95 11.04
CA VAL A 17 -0.58 -12.08 11.83
C VAL A 17 0.46 -12.55 12.82
N LYS A 18 1.70 -12.81 12.37
CA LYS A 18 2.80 -13.24 13.23
C LYS A 18 3.10 -12.22 14.33
N GLY A 19 3.26 -10.95 13.97
CA GLY A 19 3.57 -9.88 14.93
C GLY A 19 2.48 -9.67 15.99
N LEU A 20 1.20 -9.81 15.63
CA LEU A 20 0.08 -9.71 16.58
C LEU A 20 0.07 -10.90 17.55
N ILE A 21 0.36 -12.10 17.08
CA ILE A 21 0.44 -13.30 17.94
C ILE A 21 1.63 -13.20 18.90
N GLU A 22 2.79 -12.77 18.43
CA GLU A 22 3.98 -12.54 19.27
C GLU A 22 3.72 -11.50 20.36
N LYS A 23 2.81 -10.57 20.11
CA LYS A 23 2.35 -9.58 21.09
C LYS A 23 1.24 -10.08 22.03
N GLY A 24 0.82 -11.36 21.88
CA GLY A 24 -0.16 -12.00 22.75
C GLY A 24 -1.63 -11.78 22.36
N HIS A 25 -1.91 -11.36 21.14
CA HIS A 25 -3.28 -11.24 20.63
C HIS A 25 -3.75 -12.57 19.99
N THR A 26 -5.06 -12.76 19.94
CA THR A 26 -5.70 -13.78 19.11
C THR A 26 -6.04 -13.15 17.76
N VAL A 27 -5.69 -13.83 16.67
CA VAL A 27 -5.89 -13.30 15.31
C VAL A 27 -6.90 -14.14 14.55
N ILE A 28 -7.92 -13.48 14.01
CA ILE A 28 -8.87 -14.02 13.05
C ILE A 28 -8.45 -13.51 11.67
N GLY A 29 -7.88 -14.37 10.85
CA GLY A 29 -7.47 -14.03 9.49
C GLY A 29 -8.59 -14.27 8.50
N VAL A 30 -8.85 -13.32 7.62
CA VAL A 30 -9.77 -13.47 6.49
C VAL A 30 -9.04 -13.26 5.18
N ASP A 31 -9.13 -14.24 4.29
CA ASP A 31 -8.63 -14.17 2.91
C ASP A 31 -9.45 -15.11 2.02
N ARG A 32 -9.43 -14.90 0.72
CA ARG A 32 -10.00 -15.84 -0.27
C ARG A 32 -9.14 -17.09 -0.46
N ARG A 33 -7.87 -17.02 -0.11
CA ARG A 33 -6.89 -18.11 -0.21
C ARG A 33 -6.63 -18.69 1.16
N VAL A 34 -6.37 -19.99 1.20
CA VAL A 34 -5.90 -20.66 2.41
C VAL A 34 -4.46 -20.21 2.71
N SER A 35 -4.15 -20.00 3.97
CA SER A 35 -2.79 -19.80 4.47
C SER A 35 -2.27 -21.10 5.09
N ASP A 36 -1.03 -21.44 4.83
CA ASP A 36 -0.38 -22.61 5.44
C ASP A 36 0.09 -22.37 6.89
N SER A 37 -0.40 -21.31 7.53
CA SER A 37 0.05 -20.92 8.87
C SER A 37 -0.66 -21.70 9.97
N ASN A 38 0.09 -22.51 10.71
CA ASN A 38 -0.38 -23.29 11.89
C ASN A 38 0.01 -22.61 13.21
N LEU A 39 0.00 -21.28 13.28
CA LEU A 39 0.39 -20.54 14.48
C LEU A 39 -0.69 -20.69 15.59
N LYS A 40 -0.24 -21.00 16.80
CA LYS A 40 -1.14 -21.00 17.97
C LYS A 40 -1.67 -19.59 18.21
N GLY A 41 -2.99 -19.42 18.33
CA GLY A 41 -3.64 -18.11 18.47
C GLY A 41 -4.08 -17.50 17.12
N PHE A 42 -3.86 -18.20 16.00
CA PHE A 42 -4.37 -17.83 14.68
C PHE A 42 -5.48 -18.78 14.25
N SER A 43 -6.58 -18.22 13.76
CA SER A 43 -7.64 -18.96 13.06
C SER A 43 -7.92 -18.27 11.74
N GLN A 44 -7.92 -19.05 10.65
CA GLN A 44 -8.24 -18.53 9.34
C GLN A 44 -9.66 -18.88 8.93
N ILE A 45 -10.34 -17.91 8.35
CA ILE A 45 -11.65 -18.06 7.70
C ILE A 45 -11.47 -17.73 6.22
N VAL A 46 -11.78 -18.70 5.36
CA VAL A 46 -11.77 -18.48 3.91
C VAL A 46 -13.10 -17.82 3.53
N LEU A 47 -13.02 -16.53 3.20
CA LEU A 47 -14.20 -15.71 2.89
C LEU A 47 -13.89 -14.68 1.81
N ASP A 48 -14.77 -14.57 0.82
CA ASP A 48 -14.76 -13.45 -0.12
C ASP A 48 -15.56 -12.28 0.48
N LEU A 49 -14.88 -11.15 0.70
CA LEU A 49 -15.50 -9.94 1.25
C LEU A 49 -16.58 -9.33 0.32
N SER A 50 -16.74 -9.83 -0.90
CA SER A 50 -17.87 -9.47 -1.75
C SER A 50 -19.22 -10.06 -1.26
N SER A 51 -19.18 -11.09 -0.41
CA SER A 51 -20.35 -11.64 0.26
C SER A 51 -20.71 -10.81 1.49
N LYS A 52 -21.64 -9.87 1.34
CA LYS A 52 -22.09 -9.02 2.44
C LYS A 52 -22.62 -9.83 3.62
N ASP A 53 -23.47 -10.84 3.32
CA ASP A 53 -24.04 -11.70 4.37
C ASP A 53 -22.97 -12.53 5.07
N GLY A 54 -21.99 -13.06 4.33
CA GLY A 54 -20.86 -13.80 4.91
C GLY A 54 -19.99 -12.92 5.79
N VAL A 55 -19.76 -11.66 5.41
CA VAL A 55 -19.05 -10.69 6.26
C VAL A 55 -19.85 -10.40 7.52
N MET A 56 -21.17 -10.18 7.40
CA MET A 56 -22.02 -9.89 8.55
C MET A 56 -22.06 -11.07 9.54
N GLN A 57 -22.22 -12.31 9.00
CA GLN A 57 -22.22 -13.54 9.80
C GLN A 57 -20.90 -13.73 10.55
N LEU A 58 -19.76 -13.37 9.95
CA LEU A 58 -18.47 -13.43 10.63
C LEU A 58 -18.45 -12.61 11.93
N PHE A 59 -19.04 -11.41 11.92
CA PHE A 59 -19.10 -10.54 13.10
C PHE A 59 -20.17 -10.99 14.11
N GLU A 60 -21.19 -11.72 13.67
CA GLU A 60 -22.17 -12.34 14.58
C GLU A 60 -21.58 -13.55 15.30
N ASP A 61 -20.78 -14.36 14.59
CA ASP A 61 -20.20 -15.59 15.13
C ASP A 61 -18.93 -15.37 15.97
N LYS A 62 -18.23 -14.25 15.75
CA LYS A 62 -16.92 -13.99 16.38
C LYS A 62 -16.92 -12.67 17.13
N LYS A 63 -16.40 -12.71 18.35
CA LYS A 63 -16.06 -11.49 19.05
C LYS A 63 -14.81 -10.88 18.43
N ILE A 64 -14.93 -9.69 17.85
CA ILE A 64 -13.83 -8.93 17.24
C ILE A 64 -13.68 -7.63 18.01
N ASP A 65 -12.47 -7.37 18.51
CA ASP A 65 -12.18 -6.17 19.29
C ASP A 65 -11.62 -5.04 18.39
N ARG A 66 -10.88 -5.38 17.31
CA ARG A 66 -10.35 -4.44 16.31
C ARG A 66 -10.20 -5.10 14.95
N CYS A 67 -10.22 -4.30 13.89
CA CYS A 67 -10.07 -4.75 12.50
C CYS A 67 -8.89 -4.04 11.81
N ILE A 68 -7.96 -4.81 11.22
CA ILE A 68 -6.91 -4.32 10.32
C ILE A 68 -7.26 -4.76 8.89
N HIS A 69 -7.61 -3.78 8.05
CA HIS A 69 -8.02 -4.06 6.67
C HIS A 69 -6.85 -3.92 5.69
N LEU A 70 -6.25 -5.07 5.32
CA LEU A 70 -5.16 -5.19 4.35
C LEU A 70 -5.61 -5.73 3.00
N ALA A 71 -6.79 -6.39 2.93
CA ALA A 71 -7.27 -6.99 1.69
C ALA A 71 -7.41 -5.93 0.60
N ALA A 72 -6.67 -6.09 -0.48
CA ALA A 72 -6.71 -5.20 -1.63
C ALA A 72 -6.16 -5.86 -2.88
N LEU A 73 -6.64 -5.43 -4.02
CA LEU A 73 -6.03 -5.66 -5.31
C LEU A 73 -4.98 -4.55 -5.51
N ALA A 74 -3.70 -4.83 -5.26
CA ALA A 74 -2.62 -3.85 -5.33
C ALA A 74 -1.66 -4.12 -6.50
N HIS A 75 -1.24 -5.37 -6.66
CA HIS A 75 -0.27 -5.78 -7.66
C HIS A 75 -0.93 -6.66 -8.71
N THR A 76 -0.85 -6.19 -9.93
CA THR A 76 -1.33 -6.93 -11.11
C THR A 76 -0.17 -7.62 -11.82
N ALA A 77 0.78 -8.19 -11.05
CA ALA A 77 1.96 -8.82 -11.61
C ALA A 77 1.58 -9.91 -12.64
N GLY A 78 1.89 -9.64 -13.91
CA GLY A 78 1.59 -10.55 -15.00
C GLY A 78 0.22 -10.34 -15.69
N VAL A 79 -0.67 -9.51 -15.14
CA VAL A 79 -1.93 -9.13 -15.80
C VAL A 79 -1.78 -7.72 -16.35
N LYS A 80 -1.76 -7.58 -17.67
CA LYS A 80 -1.84 -6.26 -18.32
C LYS A 80 -3.29 -5.77 -18.22
N ASP A 81 -3.45 -4.48 -17.90
CA ASP A 81 -4.71 -3.75 -17.95
C ASP A 81 -5.86 -4.31 -17.09
N VAL A 82 -5.61 -4.42 -15.77
CA VAL A 82 -6.72 -4.66 -14.83
C VAL A 82 -7.69 -3.48 -14.90
N SER A 83 -8.97 -3.80 -15.12
CA SER A 83 -10.02 -2.79 -15.31
C SER A 83 -10.29 -1.99 -14.03
N TRP A 84 -10.87 -0.82 -14.19
CA TRP A 84 -11.35 -0.01 -13.07
C TRP A 84 -12.39 -0.77 -12.24
N GLU A 85 -13.28 -1.50 -12.90
CA GLU A 85 -14.35 -2.28 -12.27
C GLU A 85 -13.80 -3.34 -11.32
N ALA A 86 -12.68 -4.00 -11.70
CA ALA A 86 -12.02 -4.96 -10.83
C ALA A 86 -11.41 -4.29 -9.59
N PHE A 87 -10.76 -3.14 -9.75
CA PHE A 87 -10.26 -2.36 -8.61
C PHE A 87 -11.39 -1.88 -7.72
N LYS A 88 -12.45 -1.33 -8.30
CA LYS A 88 -13.63 -0.86 -7.56
C LYS A 88 -14.26 -1.98 -6.77
N LYS A 89 -14.53 -3.13 -7.41
CA LYS A 89 -15.14 -4.29 -6.76
C LYS A 89 -14.34 -4.75 -5.54
N VAL A 90 -13.02 -4.92 -5.69
CA VAL A 90 -12.18 -5.50 -4.63
C VAL A 90 -11.81 -4.46 -3.57
N ASN A 91 -11.42 -3.25 -3.97
CA ASN A 91 -10.86 -2.28 -3.03
C ASN A 91 -11.91 -1.33 -2.43
N VAL A 92 -13.09 -1.21 -3.07
CA VAL A 92 -14.15 -0.32 -2.58
C VAL A 92 -15.34 -1.13 -2.11
N ASP A 93 -15.97 -1.92 -2.99
CA ASP A 93 -17.24 -2.55 -2.65
C ASP A 93 -17.05 -3.62 -1.54
N CYS A 94 -15.99 -4.43 -1.61
CA CYS A 94 -15.64 -5.37 -0.53
C CYS A 94 -15.24 -4.65 0.77
N ALA A 95 -14.55 -3.52 0.69
CA ALA A 95 -14.20 -2.73 1.87
C ALA A 95 -15.45 -2.14 2.53
N VAL A 96 -16.42 -1.66 1.74
CA VAL A 96 -17.71 -1.15 2.24
C VAL A 96 -18.46 -2.22 3.03
N ASN A 97 -18.55 -3.46 2.52
CA ASN A 97 -19.19 -4.55 3.25
C ASN A 97 -18.54 -4.76 4.63
N LEU A 98 -17.21 -4.71 4.70
CA LEU A 98 -16.49 -4.82 5.96
C LEU A 98 -16.74 -3.61 6.88
N PHE A 99 -16.70 -2.39 6.35
CA PHE A 99 -16.93 -1.16 7.12
C PHE A 99 -18.33 -1.11 7.72
N GLU A 100 -19.36 -1.53 6.96
CA GLU A 100 -20.73 -1.64 7.46
C GLU A 100 -20.86 -2.64 8.62
N ALA A 101 -20.15 -3.78 8.54
CA ALA A 101 -20.11 -4.72 9.65
C ALA A 101 -19.36 -4.14 10.85
N CYS A 102 -18.19 -3.54 10.64
CA CYS A 102 -17.43 -2.88 11.71
C CYS A 102 -18.27 -1.78 12.39
N ALA A 103 -19.00 -0.96 11.64
CA ALA A 103 -19.88 0.07 12.18
C ALA A 103 -21.04 -0.50 13.01
N LYS A 104 -21.73 -1.55 12.47
CA LYS A 104 -22.83 -2.22 13.17
C LYS A 104 -22.41 -2.81 14.51
N PHE A 105 -21.20 -3.36 14.59
CA PHE A 105 -20.66 -4.01 15.79
C PHE A 105 -19.73 -3.12 16.63
N ASN A 106 -19.60 -1.83 16.28
CA ASN A 106 -18.72 -0.86 16.96
C ASN A 106 -17.25 -1.31 17.02
N VAL A 107 -16.75 -1.96 15.96
CA VAL A 107 -15.37 -2.43 15.86
C VAL A 107 -14.50 -1.35 15.20
N PRO A 108 -13.47 -0.83 15.89
CA PRO A 108 -12.53 0.13 15.31
C PRO A 108 -11.75 -0.45 14.12
N VAL A 109 -11.50 0.37 13.10
CA VAL A 109 -10.86 -0.05 11.85
C VAL A 109 -9.54 0.68 11.63
N LEU A 110 -8.46 -0.07 11.40
CA LEU A 110 -7.26 0.43 10.73
C LEU A 110 -7.35 0.08 9.24
N PHE A 111 -7.46 1.10 8.41
CA PHE A 111 -7.46 0.94 6.95
C PHE A 111 -6.08 1.23 6.36
N ILE A 112 -5.53 0.26 5.64
CA ILE A 112 -4.25 0.45 4.97
C ILE A 112 -4.48 1.02 3.57
N SER A 113 -4.09 2.27 3.42
CA SER A 113 -4.11 3.03 2.18
C SER A 113 -2.70 3.21 1.59
N THR A 114 -2.51 4.17 0.73
CA THR A 114 -1.27 4.41 -0.01
C THR A 114 -1.06 5.88 -0.30
N VAL A 115 0.19 6.33 -0.39
CA VAL A 115 0.52 7.65 -0.91
C VAL A 115 0.09 7.84 -2.37
N ASP A 116 -0.13 6.76 -3.12
CA ASP A 116 -0.63 6.81 -4.52
C ASP A 116 -2.08 7.35 -4.61
N ALA A 117 -2.83 7.34 -3.49
CA ALA A 117 -4.15 7.96 -3.38
C ALA A 117 -4.11 9.50 -3.49
N ILE A 118 -2.96 10.11 -3.19
CA ILE A 118 -2.76 11.56 -3.25
C ILE A 118 -2.61 12.04 -4.69
N GLY A 119 -1.89 11.27 -5.53
CA GLY A 119 -1.73 11.57 -6.95
C GLY A 119 -0.57 12.52 -7.26
N MET A 120 -0.74 13.45 -8.21
CA MET A 120 0.33 14.33 -8.71
C MET A 120 0.41 15.61 -7.88
N VAL A 121 1.23 15.61 -6.85
CA VAL A 121 1.51 16.78 -6.01
C VAL A 121 3.00 17.12 -6.08
N LYS A 122 3.34 18.40 -6.30
CA LYS A 122 4.68 18.94 -6.15
C LYS A 122 4.80 19.63 -4.78
N GLY A 123 5.83 19.30 -4.04
CA GLY A 123 6.05 19.86 -2.71
C GLY A 123 5.83 18.86 -1.60
N LEU A 124 5.70 19.38 -0.38
CA LEU A 124 5.48 18.57 0.82
C LEU A 124 4.03 18.07 0.86
N ILE A 125 3.89 16.78 1.08
CA ILE A 125 2.60 16.10 1.22
C ILE A 125 2.35 15.90 2.72
N THR A 126 1.15 16.26 3.15
CA THR A 126 0.68 16.06 4.54
C THR A 126 -0.52 15.10 4.56
N PRO A 127 -0.92 14.59 5.73
CA PRO A 127 -2.14 13.79 5.86
C PRO A 127 -3.39 14.49 5.30
N GLU A 128 -3.44 15.84 5.36
CA GLU A 128 -4.56 16.67 4.93
C GLU A 128 -4.50 17.01 3.43
N THR A 129 -3.40 16.66 2.75
CA THR A 129 -3.29 16.91 1.30
C THR A 129 -4.47 16.30 0.55
N GLU A 130 -5.13 17.09 -0.28
CA GLU A 130 -6.29 16.69 -1.08
C GLU A 130 -5.97 15.50 -1.98
N LEU A 131 -6.88 14.53 -2.01
CA LEU A 131 -6.73 13.32 -2.81
C LEU A 131 -7.10 13.60 -4.27
N ASN A 132 -6.15 13.38 -5.16
CA ASN A 132 -6.33 13.58 -6.60
C ASN A 132 -5.62 12.48 -7.41
N PRO A 133 -5.97 11.21 -7.19
CA PRO A 133 -5.26 10.06 -7.72
C PRO A 133 -5.37 9.96 -9.25
N ILE A 134 -4.34 9.34 -9.85
CA ILE A 134 -4.28 9.07 -11.29
C ILE A 134 -4.50 7.59 -11.57
N SER A 135 -3.77 6.71 -10.85
CA SER A 135 -3.86 5.26 -11.04
C SER A 135 -5.20 4.71 -10.58
N ASN A 136 -5.68 3.63 -11.21
CA ASN A 136 -6.90 2.94 -10.76
C ASN A 136 -6.76 2.42 -9.32
N TYR A 137 -5.56 1.97 -8.95
CA TYR A 137 -5.26 1.60 -7.58
C TYR A 137 -5.41 2.78 -6.61
N GLY A 138 -4.73 3.91 -6.88
CA GLY A 138 -4.84 5.12 -6.07
C GLY A 138 -6.29 5.63 -5.96
N LYS A 139 -7.04 5.64 -7.08
CA LYS A 139 -8.46 6.02 -7.11
C LYS A 139 -9.31 5.12 -6.22
N SER A 140 -9.11 3.80 -6.30
CA SER A 140 -9.88 2.86 -5.50
C SER A 140 -9.58 3.00 -4.00
N LYS A 141 -8.32 3.25 -3.63
CA LYS A 141 -7.93 3.47 -2.22
C LYS A 141 -8.49 4.80 -1.71
N ALA A 142 -8.42 5.88 -2.49
CA ALA A 142 -9.01 7.18 -2.15
C ALA A 142 -10.53 7.10 -1.94
N MET A 143 -11.24 6.37 -2.81
CA MET A 143 -12.68 6.14 -2.63
C MET A 143 -12.98 5.36 -1.35
N ALA A 144 -12.20 4.31 -1.06
CA ALA A 144 -12.38 3.53 0.17
C ALA A 144 -12.09 4.35 1.43
N GLU A 145 -11.10 5.27 1.42
CA GLU A 145 -10.88 6.23 2.52
C GLU A 145 -12.12 7.09 2.78
N GLY A 146 -12.76 7.61 1.72
CA GLY A 146 -13.99 8.38 1.82
C GLY A 146 -15.12 7.56 2.44
N ARG A 147 -15.35 6.33 1.93
CA ARG A 147 -16.39 5.44 2.45
C ARG A 147 -16.16 5.03 3.91
N LEU A 148 -14.90 4.79 4.32
CA LEU A 148 -14.57 4.50 5.72
C LEU A 148 -15.02 5.63 6.64
N LYS A 149 -14.68 6.87 6.30
CA LYS A 149 -15.02 8.08 7.10
C LYS A 149 -16.53 8.33 7.20
N GLU A 150 -17.27 7.97 6.14
CA GLU A 150 -18.73 8.11 6.11
C GLU A 150 -19.44 7.04 6.96
N ILE A 151 -18.89 5.83 7.01
CA ILE A 151 -19.55 4.65 7.59
C ILE A 151 -19.11 4.39 9.03
N CYS A 152 -17.80 4.49 9.31
CA CYS A 152 -17.24 4.10 10.61
C CYS A 152 -17.06 5.32 11.54
N THR A 153 -17.38 5.15 12.80
CA THR A 153 -17.20 6.18 13.85
C THR A 153 -15.82 6.13 14.51
N ALA A 154 -15.13 4.98 14.43
CA ALA A 154 -13.81 4.77 15.00
C ALA A 154 -12.86 4.17 13.93
N TRP A 155 -11.90 4.97 13.46
CA TRP A 155 -11.00 4.57 12.40
C TRP A 155 -9.65 5.26 12.48
N ASN A 156 -8.64 4.63 11.88
CA ASN A 156 -7.40 5.28 11.46
C ASN A 156 -7.07 4.85 10.02
N ILE A 157 -6.40 5.71 9.28
CA ILE A 157 -5.92 5.44 7.93
C ILE A 157 -4.41 5.55 7.92
N TYR A 158 -3.73 4.48 7.49
CA TYR A 158 -2.30 4.50 7.24
C TYR A 158 -2.03 4.52 5.73
N ARG A 159 -1.52 5.64 5.22
CA ARG A 159 -1.06 5.78 3.83
C ARG A 159 0.38 5.32 3.74
N PHE A 160 0.59 4.12 3.22
CA PHE A 160 1.93 3.55 3.10
C PHE A 160 2.66 4.10 1.88
N SER A 161 3.95 4.45 2.08
CA SER A 161 4.93 4.52 0.99
C SER A 161 5.14 3.13 0.37
N PRO A 162 5.75 3.01 -0.82
CA PRO A 162 5.97 1.71 -1.45
C PRO A 162 6.69 0.74 -0.53
N VAL A 163 6.01 -0.36 -0.20
CA VAL A 163 6.51 -1.37 0.74
C VAL A 163 7.47 -2.32 0.06
N TYR A 164 8.56 -2.69 0.75
CA TYR A 164 9.53 -3.69 0.31
C TYR A 164 9.90 -4.66 1.43
N THR A 165 10.37 -5.82 1.01
CA THR A 165 11.07 -6.80 1.87
C THR A 165 12.49 -6.99 1.33
N GLU A 166 13.33 -7.71 2.06
CA GLU A 166 14.66 -8.10 1.57
C GLU A 166 14.58 -8.88 0.25
N ASP A 167 13.59 -9.78 0.15
CA ASP A 167 13.41 -10.65 -1.02
C ASP A 167 12.57 -10.01 -2.14
N VAL A 168 11.64 -9.10 -1.80
CA VAL A 168 10.70 -8.51 -2.75
C VAL A 168 10.91 -7.01 -2.84
N LYS A 169 11.77 -6.60 -3.79
CA LYS A 169 12.09 -5.19 -4.08
C LYS A 169 11.47 -4.70 -5.41
N ARG A 170 10.59 -5.48 -6.02
CA ARG A 170 10.10 -5.27 -7.40
C ARG A 170 9.59 -3.84 -7.67
N ASP A 171 8.79 -3.29 -6.78
CA ASP A 171 8.21 -1.95 -6.99
C ASP A 171 9.22 -0.83 -6.76
N ILE A 172 10.22 -1.08 -5.95
CA ILE A 172 11.35 -0.17 -5.75
C ILE A 172 12.29 -0.23 -6.94
N GLN A 173 12.60 -1.42 -7.44
CA GLN A 173 13.51 -1.63 -8.57
C GLN A 173 13.04 -0.90 -9.84
N LYS A 174 11.74 -0.79 -10.08
CA LYS A 174 11.17 0.00 -11.19
C LYS A 174 11.55 1.50 -11.16
N ARG A 175 12.05 2.00 -10.02
CA ARG A 175 12.43 3.40 -9.85
C ARG A 175 13.84 3.70 -10.36
N TYR A 176 14.65 2.65 -10.59
CA TYR A 176 16.03 2.78 -11.07
C TYR A 176 16.43 1.72 -12.10
N TYR A 177 15.57 0.74 -12.40
CA TYR A 177 15.75 -0.20 -13.50
C TYR A 177 14.74 0.00 -14.61
N LEU A 178 15.23 0.09 -15.85
CA LEU A 178 14.41 -0.07 -17.06
C LEU A 178 14.10 -1.54 -17.30
N LYS A 179 15.12 -2.41 -17.10
CA LYS A 179 15.01 -3.86 -17.22
C LYS A 179 15.95 -4.53 -16.21
N TYR A 180 15.39 -5.05 -15.14
CA TYR A 180 16.14 -5.80 -14.12
C TYR A 180 16.63 -7.14 -14.69
N PRO A 181 17.84 -7.62 -14.35
CA PRO A 181 18.83 -6.96 -13.47
C PRO A 181 19.89 -6.14 -14.20
N ASN A 182 19.80 -5.96 -15.52
CA ASN A 182 20.92 -5.51 -16.32
C ASN A 182 20.91 -4.02 -16.70
N TRP A 183 19.72 -3.43 -16.91
CA TRP A 183 19.58 -2.07 -17.44
C TRP A 183 19.07 -1.12 -16.36
N ALA A 184 19.96 -0.40 -15.73
CA ALA A 184 19.64 0.64 -14.76
C ALA A 184 19.65 2.03 -15.41
N TYR A 185 18.99 2.99 -14.76
CA TYR A 185 19.00 4.37 -15.19
C TYR A 185 19.12 5.34 -14.00
N LEU A 186 19.71 6.50 -14.24
CA LEU A 186 19.74 7.63 -13.34
C LEU A 186 19.23 8.88 -14.05
N ILE A 187 18.42 9.68 -13.37
CA ILE A 187 18.00 11.00 -13.82
C ILE A 187 18.81 12.04 -13.07
N GLY A 188 19.61 12.84 -13.79
CA GLY A 188 20.58 13.74 -13.17
C GLY A 188 21.65 12.97 -12.38
N GLY A 189 21.89 13.36 -11.16
CA GLY A 189 22.84 12.69 -10.24
C GLY A 189 22.26 11.50 -9.47
N GLY A 190 21.00 11.21 -9.67
CA GLY A 190 20.22 10.21 -8.92
C GLY A 190 18.97 10.83 -8.31
N GLN A 191 18.05 9.97 -7.90
CA GLN A 191 16.79 10.35 -7.25
C GLN A 191 16.69 9.68 -5.89
N GLN A 192 16.16 10.41 -4.95
CA GLN A 192 15.83 9.88 -3.63
C GLN A 192 14.34 9.56 -3.57
N PHE A 193 13.97 8.42 -3.00
CA PHE A 193 12.58 7.98 -2.91
C PHE A 193 12.21 7.64 -1.47
N GLU A 194 11.02 8.02 -1.06
CA GLU A 194 10.41 7.48 0.15
C GLU A 194 9.94 6.06 -0.12
N VAL A 195 10.28 5.18 0.80
CA VAL A 195 9.97 3.74 0.79
C VAL A 195 9.56 3.31 2.19
N LEU A 196 9.08 2.09 2.34
CA LEU A 196 8.68 1.55 3.63
C LEU A 196 9.12 0.09 3.75
N ASN A 197 10.01 -0.18 4.69
CA ASN A 197 10.38 -1.55 5.03
C ASN A 197 9.18 -2.28 5.65
N VAL A 198 8.95 -3.51 5.25
CA VAL A 198 7.85 -4.33 5.76
C VAL A 198 7.87 -4.45 7.28
N SER A 199 9.05 -4.49 7.90
CA SER A 199 9.19 -4.58 9.36
C SER A 199 8.61 -3.35 10.06
N LEU A 200 8.86 -2.14 9.53
CA LEU A 200 8.27 -0.90 10.05
C LEU A 200 6.75 -0.84 9.77
N ALA A 201 6.32 -1.28 8.58
CA ALA A 201 4.90 -1.39 8.26
C ALA A 201 4.16 -2.31 9.25
N VAL A 202 4.73 -3.47 9.55
CA VAL A 202 4.18 -4.43 10.51
C VAL A 202 4.17 -3.83 11.92
N LYS A 203 5.30 -3.25 12.35
CA LYS A 203 5.41 -2.61 13.66
C LYS A 203 4.36 -1.52 13.87
N SER A 204 4.11 -0.68 12.86
CA SER A 204 3.10 0.38 12.94
C SER A 204 1.69 -0.18 13.13
N MET A 205 1.32 -1.23 12.40
CA MET A 205 0.01 -1.87 12.49
C MET A 205 -0.18 -2.65 13.79
N VAL A 206 0.85 -3.37 14.24
CA VAL A 206 0.82 -4.13 15.51
C VAL A 206 0.74 -3.18 16.70
N ASN A 207 1.42 -2.04 16.66
CA ASN A 207 1.32 -1.03 17.71
C ASN A 207 -0.03 -0.33 17.74
N TRP A 208 -0.66 -0.08 16.58
CA TRP A 208 -1.98 0.54 16.53
C TRP A 208 -3.02 -0.15 17.42
N VAL A 209 -2.88 -1.46 17.62
CA VAL A 209 -3.84 -2.25 18.42
C VAL A 209 -3.91 -1.80 19.87
N ASP A 210 -2.85 -1.21 20.41
CA ASP A 210 -2.77 -0.78 21.81
C ASP A 210 -3.06 0.73 22.01
N PHE A 211 -3.10 1.50 20.92
CA PHE A 211 -3.33 2.95 21.00
C PHE A 211 -4.81 3.32 20.87
N PRO A 212 -5.25 4.43 21.45
CA PRO A 212 -6.57 4.99 21.20
C PRO A 212 -6.80 5.23 19.70
N VAL A 213 -8.02 5.01 19.25
CA VAL A 213 -8.43 5.34 17.87
C VAL A 213 -8.95 6.77 17.87
N ASP A 214 -8.36 7.62 17.04
CA ASP A 214 -8.53 9.07 17.08
C ASP A 214 -9.01 9.68 15.74
N ASN A 215 -9.40 8.82 14.80
CA ASN A 215 -9.90 9.22 13.49
C ASN A 215 -8.90 10.07 12.67
N THR A 216 -7.61 9.71 12.75
CA THR A 216 -6.53 10.40 12.06
C THR A 216 -5.96 9.61 10.88
N ILE A 217 -5.26 10.34 10.01
CA ILE A 217 -4.51 9.79 8.89
C ILE A 217 -3.03 9.91 9.19
N HIS A 218 -2.29 8.84 8.99
CA HIS A 218 -0.83 8.83 9.11
C HIS A 218 -0.19 8.42 7.80
N ILE A 219 0.96 9.02 7.49
CA ILE A 219 1.80 8.59 6.38
C ILE A 219 2.95 7.79 6.98
N ILE A 220 3.06 6.52 6.58
CA ILE A 220 4.07 5.61 7.13
C ILE A 220 5.15 5.38 6.08
N LYS A 221 6.39 5.67 6.46
CA LYS A 221 7.59 5.57 5.61
C LYS A 221 8.81 5.27 6.46
N ASP A 222 9.89 4.85 5.80
CA ASP A 222 11.20 4.80 6.44
C ASP A 222 11.72 6.23 6.69
N GLU A 223 12.52 6.41 7.73
CA GLU A 223 13.20 7.68 8.03
C GLU A 223 14.22 8.00 6.93
N GLU A 224 14.94 6.98 6.46
CA GLU A 224 15.94 7.13 5.42
C GLU A 224 15.32 7.05 4.01
N LEU A 225 15.77 7.94 3.13
CA LEU A 225 15.40 7.92 1.74
C LEU A 225 16.23 6.88 0.97
N LEU A 226 15.59 6.13 0.10
CA LEU A 226 16.29 5.28 -0.85
C LEU A 226 16.97 6.16 -1.91
N ASP A 227 18.31 6.20 -1.92
CA ASP A 227 19.08 6.88 -2.94
C ASP A 227 19.38 5.94 -4.11
N SER A 228 18.83 6.25 -5.28
CA SER A 228 18.99 5.41 -6.48
C SER A 228 20.42 5.33 -6.97
N ALA A 229 21.25 6.37 -6.78
CA ALA A 229 22.66 6.33 -7.19
C ALA A 229 23.47 5.38 -6.30
N LYS A 230 23.22 5.44 -4.98
CA LYS A 230 23.86 4.54 -4.01
C LYS A 230 23.46 3.09 -4.28
N VAL A 231 22.17 2.81 -4.39
CA VAL A 231 21.66 1.45 -4.66
C VAL A 231 22.22 0.89 -5.98
N ILE A 232 22.25 1.69 -7.06
CA ILE A 232 22.84 1.23 -8.32
C ILE A 232 24.34 0.95 -8.18
N ALA A 233 25.07 1.73 -7.40
CA ALA A 233 26.49 1.47 -7.16
C ALA A 233 26.71 0.13 -6.43
N GLU A 234 25.90 -0.17 -5.41
CA GLU A 234 25.90 -1.44 -4.69
C GLU A 234 25.52 -2.61 -5.60
N GLU A 235 24.43 -2.48 -6.38
CA GLU A 235 23.99 -3.49 -7.35
C GLU A 235 25.07 -3.79 -8.40
N ARG A 236 25.83 -2.78 -8.82
CA ARG A 236 26.94 -2.97 -9.76
C ARG A 236 28.13 -3.71 -9.14
N ALA A 237 28.45 -3.44 -7.88
CA ALA A 237 29.49 -4.17 -7.15
C ALA A 237 29.15 -5.66 -7.04
N GLU A 238 27.86 -6.01 -7.02
CA GLU A 238 27.34 -7.38 -7.00
C GLU A 238 27.14 -7.99 -8.42
N GLY A 239 27.60 -7.31 -9.46
CA GLY A 239 27.54 -7.80 -10.86
C GLY A 239 26.20 -7.58 -11.57
N ARG A 240 25.26 -6.87 -10.93
CA ARG A 240 24.00 -6.39 -11.52
C ARG A 240 24.17 -5.00 -12.14
N ALA A 241 23.10 -4.41 -12.68
CA ALA A 241 23.12 -3.07 -13.30
C ALA A 241 24.28 -2.85 -14.27
N ARG A 242 24.57 -3.84 -15.13
CA ARG A 242 25.73 -3.83 -16.06
C ARG A 242 25.71 -2.65 -17.00
N HIS A 243 24.51 -2.25 -17.45
CA HIS A 243 24.29 -1.09 -18.31
C HIS A 243 23.62 0.02 -17.51
N LEU A 244 24.30 1.17 -17.46
CA LEU A 244 23.79 2.36 -16.76
C LEU A 244 23.56 3.49 -17.76
N ILE A 245 22.29 3.90 -17.90
CA ILE A 245 21.89 5.05 -18.70
C ILE A 245 21.79 6.27 -17.78
N ARG A 246 22.56 7.30 -18.08
CA ARG A 246 22.47 8.60 -17.38
C ARG A 246 21.67 9.58 -18.22
N LEU A 247 20.49 9.95 -17.74
CA LEU A 247 19.59 10.88 -18.42
C LEU A 247 19.74 12.27 -17.78
N PRO A 248 20.15 13.29 -18.53
CA PRO A 248 20.12 14.66 -18.05
C PRO A 248 18.70 15.03 -17.61
N ARG A 249 18.56 15.66 -16.42
CA ARG A 249 17.24 16.00 -15.86
C ARG A 249 16.40 16.86 -16.82
N TRP A 250 17.05 17.85 -17.48
CA TRP A 250 16.37 18.71 -18.43
C TRP A 250 15.74 17.95 -19.61
N LEU A 251 16.42 16.89 -20.10
CA LEU A 251 15.90 16.06 -21.20
C LEU A 251 14.64 15.32 -20.77
N VAL A 252 14.63 14.76 -19.54
CA VAL A 252 13.46 14.05 -19.01
C VAL A 252 12.31 15.04 -18.74
N VAL A 253 12.60 16.28 -18.31
CA VAL A 253 11.58 17.32 -18.14
C VAL A 253 10.97 17.73 -19.49
N CYS A 254 11.78 17.88 -20.54
CA CYS A 254 11.26 18.14 -21.90
C CYS A 254 10.39 16.98 -22.39
N GLY A 255 10.87 15.74 -22.21
CA GLY A 255 10.11 14.54 -22.55
C GLY A 255 8.78 14.44 -21.77
N TYR A 256 8.77 14.81 -20.49
CA TYR A 256 7.55 14.90 -19.69
C TYR A 256 6.57 15.90 -20.28
N GLY A 257 7.04 17.09 -20.74
CA GLY A 257 6.18 18.08 -21.40
C GLY A 257 5.51 17.53 -22.66
N LEU A 258 6.26 16.81 -23.51
CA LEU A 258 5.72 16.17 -24.70
C LEU A 258 4.69 15.09 -24.36
N ILE A 259 4.99 14.21 -23.38
CA ILE A 259 4.07 13.18 -22.91
C ILE A 259 2.79 13.82 -22.34
N TRP A 260 2.93 14.94 -21.63
CA TRP A 260 1.77 15.68 -21.11
C TRP A 260 0.87 16.23 -22.21
N VAL A 261 1.45 16.80 -23.28
CA VAL A 261 0.69 17.32 -24.42
C VAL A 261 -0.09 16.19 -25.13
N VAL A 262 0.52 15.02 -25.28
CA VAL A 262 -0.09 13.89 -26.02
C VAL A 262 -1.09 13.10 -25.16
N PHE A 263 -0.77 12.84 -23.91
CA PHE A 263 -1.53 11.92 -23.05
C PHE A 263 -2.26 12.60 -21.89
N GLY A 264 -2.06 13.91 -21.72
CA GLY A 264 -2.65 14.66 -20.62
C GLY A 264 -2.39 14.02 -19.26
N ARG A 265 -3.41 14.00 -18.41
CA ARG A 265 -3.38 13.40 -17.08
C ARG A 265 -3.63 11.88 -17.16
N SER A 266 -2.58 11.11 -17.34
CA SER A 266 -2.62 9.66 -17.57
C SER A 266 -1.62 8.92 -16.69
N ASN A 267 -1.75 7.58 -16.62
CA ASN A 267 -0.77 6.73 -15.94
C ASN A 267 0.65 6.89 -16.51
N LYS A 268 0.80 7.09 -17.82
CA LYS A 268 2.11 7.31 -18.46
C LYS A 268 2.76 8.59 -17.96
N THR A 269 2.00 9.68 -17.96
CA THR A 269 2.43 10.98 -17.44
C THR A 269 2.77 10.90 -15.95
N TYR A 270 1.97 10.18 -15.17
CA TYR A 270 2.17 10.00 -13.75
C TYR A 270 3.44 9.22 -13.41
N LEU A 271 3.79 8.19 -14.18
CA LEU A 271 5.04 7.46 -13.99
C LEU A 271 6.27 8.35 -14.17
N VAL A 272 6.29 9.17 -15.23
CA VAL A 272 7.40 10.11 -15.47
C VAL A 272 7.41 11.21 -14.41
N PHE A 273 6.23 11.69 -13.98
CA PHE A 273 6.11 12.65 -12.90
C PHE A 273 6.77 12.13 -11.61
N LYS A 274 6.43 10.91 -11.16
CA LYS A 274 7.01 10.30 -9.96
C LYS A 274 8.54 10.11 -10.04
N ALA A 275 9.06 9.89 -11.24
CA ALA A 275 10.50 9.79 -11.46
C ALA A 275 11.20 11.15 -11.37
N LEU A 276 10.57 12.25 -11.81
CA LEU A 276 11.11 13.59 -11.77
C LEU A 276 10.92 14.29 -10.42
N TRP A 277 9.77 14.07 -9.80
CA TRP A 277 9.35 14.64 -8.52
C TRP A 277 8.87 13.53 -7.58
N PRO A 278 9.80 12.79 -6.98
CA PRO A 278 9.46 11.80 -5.97
C PRO A 278 8.68 12.45 -4.83
N PHE A 279 7.75 11.71 -4.25
CA PHE A 279 6.98 12.17 -3.10
C PHE A 279 7.90 12.60 -1.95
N ARG A 280 7.49 13.66 -1.27
CA ARG A 280 8.05 14.12 -0.01
C ARG A 280 6.88 14.34 0.94
N THR A 281 6.87 13.61 2.03
CA THR A 281 5.80 13.65 3.01
C THR A 281 6.29 14.28 4.31
N SER A 282 5.40 14.99 5.01
CA SER A 282 5.65 15.42 6.38
C SER A 282 5.80 14.20 7.30
N GLU A 283 6.37 14.42 8.43
CA GLU A 283 6.36 13.45 9.54
C GLU A 283 4.97 13.32 10.15
#